data_2990fe6ad70c0c872aa99d59c6b58b68
#
_entry.id   2990fe6ad70c0c872aa99d59c6b58b68
#
_cell.length_a   1.000
_cell.length_b   1.000
_cell.length_c   1.000
_cell.angle_alpha   90.00
_cell.angle_beta   90.00
_cell.angle_gamma   90.00
#
_symmetry.space_group_name_H-M   'P 1'
#
loop_
_entity.id
_entity.type
_entity.pdbx_description
1 polymer ?
#
loop_
_entity_poly.entity_id
_entity_poly.type
_entity_poly.pdbx_seq_one_letter_code
_entity_poly.pdbx_strand_id
1 'polypeptide(L)'
;MNKPLILVVEDDPAVARLISTTLETRNYQYHRVQNGAGALLEAASARPDVILLDLGLPDMDGIDVIRKIRGWSNVPILVVSARSDDTDKVSALDAGADDYLTKPFSVEELLARLRVALRRVRYDTSRAGDQASIYENGELRIDYAAGCVYRGGTEIHLTPIEYKLICVPVSYTHLTLPTI
;
A
#
# COMPACT_ATOMS: atom_id res chain seq x y z
N MET A 1 -10.38 -20.08 0.27
CA MET A 1 -9.44 -18.92 0.20
C MET A 1 -10.29 -17.66 0.16
N ASN A 2 -10.08 -16.72 1.11
CA ASN A 2 -10.80 -15.46 1.11
C ASN A 2 -10.37 -14.64 -0.12
N LYS A 3 -11.34 -14.05 -0.83
CA LYS A 3 -11.06 -13.17 -1.98
C LYS A 3 -10.52 -11.84 -1.44
N PRO A 4 -9.47 -11.27 -2.03
CA PRO A 4 -8.97 -9.96 -1.63
C PRO A 4 -10.04 -8.89 -1.75
N LEU A 5 -10.14 -8.02 -0.74
CA LEU A 5 -11.03 -6.86 -0.72
C LEU A 5 -10.27 -5.60 -1.16
N ILE A 6 -10.76 -4.94 -2.19
CA ILE A 6 -10.18 -3.71 -2.74
C ILE A 6 -11.11 -2.54 -2.39
N LEU A 7 -10.57 -1.51 -1.75
CA LEU A 7 -11.31 -0.26 -1.57
C LEU A 7 -11.02 0.66 -2.76
N VAL A 8 -12.06 1.06 -3.49
CA VAL A 8 -11.98 1.97 -4.64
C VAL A 8 -12.50 3.34 -4.22
N VAL A 9 -11.62 4.34 -4.21
CA VAL A 9 -11.91 5.72 -3.86
C VAL A 9 -11.82 6.56 -5.12
N GLU A 10 -12.95 6.83 -5.76
CA GLU A 10 -13.04 7.46 -7.09
C GLU A 10 -14.38 8.18 -7.22
N ASP A 11 -14.35 9.47 -7.50
CA ASP A 11 -15.55 10.30 -7.67
C ASP A 11 -16.07 10.30 -9.12
N ASP A 12 -15.20 10.11 -10.13
CA ASP A 12 -15.62 9.98 -11.53
C ASP A 12 -16.37 8.66 -11.74
N PRO A 13 -17.66 8.73 -12.14
CA PRO A 13 -18.47 7.52 -12.32
C PRO A 13 -17.98 6.61 -13.45
N ALA A 14 -17.36 7.16 -14.51
CA ALA A 14 -16.88 6.38 -15.64
C ALA A 14 -15.63 5.58 -15.27
N VAL A 15 -14.67 6.23 -14.63
CA VAL A 15 -13.44 5.58 -14.12
C VAL A 15 -13.78 4.55 -13.06
N ALA A 16 -14.64 4.90 -12.11
CA ALA A 16 -15.06 3.97 -11.07
C ALA A 16 -15.77 2.74 -11.64
N ARG A 17 -16.61 2.89 -12.66
CA ARG A 17 -17.26 1.77 -13.36
C ARG A 17 -16.23 0.89 -14.07
N LEU A 18 -15.26 1.48 -14.77
CA LEU A 18 -14.18 0.74 -15.42
C LEU A 18 -13.40 -0.12 -14.41
N ILE A 19 -12.99 0.49 -13.29
CA ILE A 19 -12.28 -0.22 -12.23
C ILE A 19 -13.15 -1.34 -11.64
N SER A 20 -14.40 -1.04 -11.27
CA SER A 20 -15.31 -2.02 -10.66
C SER A 20 -15.55 -3.22 -11.57
N THR A 21 -15.87 -3.00 -12.84
CA THR A 21 -16.07 -4.07 -13.82
C THR A 21 -14.79 -4.91 -14.00
N THR A 22 -13.63 -4.25 -14.00
CA THR A 22 -12.34 -4.94 -14.08
C THR A 22 -12.11 -5.84 -12.86
N LEU A 23 -12.41 -5.37 -11.66
CA LEU A 23 -12.27 -6.14 -10.43
C LEU A 23 -13.22 -7.34 -10.40
N GLU A 24 -14.49 -7.14 -10.80
CA GLU A 24 -15.50 -8.20 -10.90
C GLU A 24 -15.07 -9.33 -11.85
N THR A 25 -14.61 -8.98 -13.05
CA THR A 25 -14.15 -9.97 -14.05
C THR A 25 -12.94 -10.78 -13.59
N ARG A 26 -12.17 -10.27 -12.64
CA ARG A 26 -11.01 -10.93 -12.02
C ARG A 26 -11.32 -11.55 -10.68
N ASN A 27 -12.61 -11.56 -10.29
CA ASN A 27 -13.09 -12.23 -9.08
C ASN A 27 -12.52 -11.63 -7.78
N TYR A 28 -12.23 -10.31 -7.78
CA TYR A 28 -11.92 -9.54 -6.58
C TYR A 28 -13.21 -9.07 -5.90
N GLN A 29 -13.19 -8.93 -4.57
CA GLN A 29 -14.19 -8.17 -3.84
C GLN A 29 -13.79 -6.70 -3.82
N TYR A 30 -14.78 -5.81 -3.87
CA TYR A 30 -14.49 -4.39 -3.74
C TYR A 30 -15.60 -3.64 -3.00
N HIS A 31 -15.20 -2.56 -2.32
CA HIS A 31 -16.10 -1.52 -1.85
C HIS A 31 -15.77 -0.23 -2.61
N ARG A 32 -16.77 0.59 -2.85
CA ARG A 32 -16.61 1.85 -3.57
C ARG A 32 -17.08 3.01 -2.72
N VAL A 33 -16.26 4.07 -2.67
CA VAL A 33 -16.59 5.37 -2.07
C VAL A 33 -16.17 6.49 -3.01
N GLN A 34 -16.80 7.68 -2.87
CA GLN A 34 -16.63 8.80 -3.81
C GLN A 34 -15.91 10.00 -3.20
N ASN A 35 -15.49 9.90 -1.94
CA ASN A 35 -14.88 11.01 -1.21
C ASN A 35 -13.90 10.51 -0.15
N GLY A 36 -13.08 11.44 0.36
CA GLY A 36 -12.05 11.12 1.32
C GLY A 36 -12.59 10.74 2.71
N ALA A 37 -13.66 11.36 3.16
CA ALA A 37 -14.30 10.99 4.44
C ALA A 37 -14.82 9.54 4.42
N GLY A 38 -15.48 9.15 3.34
CA GLY A 38 -15.89 7.77 3.10
C GLY A 38 -14.72 6.80 3.02
N ALA A 39 -13.61 7.22 2.38
CA ALA A 39 -12.40 6.41 2.28
C ALA A 39 -11.81 6.10 3.66
N LEU A 40 -11.71 7.09 4.55
CA LEU A 40 -11.19 6.91 5.90
C LEU A 40 -12.07 5.98 6.74
N LEU A 41 -13.39 6.17 6.66
CA LEU A 41 -14.36 5.35 7.39
C LEU A 41 -14.30 3.89 6.90
N GLU A 42 -14.33 3.69 5.58
CA GLU A 42 -14.37 2.37 4.98
C GLU A 42 -13.04 1.63 5.16
N ALA A 43 -11.90 2.32 5.05
CA ALA A 43 -10.59 1.74 5.31
C ALA A 43 -10.46 1.23 6.76
N ALA A 44 -11.04 1.95 7.74
CA ALA A 44 -11.01 1.56 9.14
C ALA A 44 -11.95 0.38 9.45
N SER A 45 -13.16 0.39 8.87
CA SER A 45 -14.22 -0.59 9.17
C SER A 45 -14.05 -1.90 8.40
N ALA A 46 -13.82 -1.84 7.10
CA ALA A 46 -13.76 -3.01 6.22
C ALA A 46 -12.38 -3.66 6.15
N ARG A 47 -11.31 -2.97 6.55
CA ARG A 47 -9.91 -3.44 6.51
C ARG A 47 -9.54 -4.03 5.15
N PRO A 48 -9.56 -3.23 4.08
CA PRO A 48 -9.24 -3.70 2.73
C PRO A 48 -7.80 -4.20 2.63
N ASP A 49 -7.56 -5.11 1.69
CA ASP A 49 -6.23 -5.60 1.37
C ASP A 49 -5.42 -4.61 0.53
N VAL A 50 -6.08 -3.77 -0.26
CA VAL A 50 -5.47 -2.70 -1.07
C VAL A 50 -6.46 -1.55 -1.22
N ILE A 51 -5.97 -0.32 -1.26
CA ILE A 51 -6.76 0.88 -1.57
C ILE A 51 -6.32 1.42 -2.94
N LEU A 52 -7.28 1.60 -3.84
CA LEU A 52 -7.12 2.38 -5.08
C LEU A 52 -7.65 3.79 -4.79
N LEU A 53 -6.83 4.81 -4.90
CA LEU A 53 -7.15 6.16 -4.43
C LEU A 53 -6.92 7.21 -5.51
N ASP A 54 -7.97 7.95 -5.89
CA ASP A 54 -7.79 9.20 -6.61
C ASP A 54 -7.35 10.33 -5.65
N LEU A 55 -6.51 11.23 -6.15
CA LEU A 55 -6.10 12.43 -5.41
C LEU A 55 -7.11 13.58 -5.54
N GLY A 56 -7.87 13.62 -6.63
CA GLY A 56 -8.81 14.69 -6.95
C GLY A 56 -10.19 14.50 -6.32
N LEU A 57 -10.27 14.23 -5.03
CA LEU A 57 -11.56 14.01 -4.35
C LEU A 57 -12.29 15.32 -4.05
N PRO A 58 -13.64 15.30 -3.98
CA PRO A 58 -14.44 16.52 -3.85
C PRO A 58 -14.38 17.19 -2.47
N ASP A 59 -14.01 16.46 -1.42
CA ASP A 59 -14.07 16.92 -0.02
C ASP A 59 -12.70 17.18 0.60
N MET A 60 -11.64 16.52 0.13
CA MET A 60 -10.27 16.70 0.60
C MET A 60 -9.25 16.20 -0.42
N ASP A 61 -8.00 16.65 -0.32
CA ASP A 61 -6.92 16.14 -1.16
C ASP A 61 -6.61 14.68 -0.79
N GLY A 62 -6.45 13.81 -1.80
CA GLY A 62 -6.10 12.40 -1.60
C GLY A 62 -4.76 12.22 -0.87
N ILE A 63 -3.83 13.16 -0.99
CA ILE A 63 -2.58 13.16 -0.22
C ILE A 63 -2.86 13.22 1.29
N ASP A 64 -3.85 14.00 1.71
CA ASP A 64 -4.25 14.07 3.12
C ASP A 64 -4.95 12.78 3.58
N VAL A 65 -5.70 12.12 2.69
CA VAL A 65 -6.25 10.77 2.95
C VAL A 65 -5.12 9.78 3.20
N ILE A 66 -4.06 9.79 2.35
CA ILE A 66 -2.89 8.93 2.53
C ILE A 66 -2.26 9.15 3.91
N ARG A 67 -1.95 10.41 4.26
CA ARG A 67 -1.32 10.75 5.54
C ARG A 67 -2.15 10.27 6.74
N LYS A 68 -3.47 10.47 6.69
CA LYS A 68 -4.38 10.05 7.76
C LYS A 68 -4.41 8.52 7.88
N ILE A 69 -4.51 7.78 6.79
CA ILE A 69 -4.48 6.30 6.81
C ILE A 69 -3.14 5.81 7.37
N ARG A 70 -2.03 6.42 6.98
CA ARG A 70 -0.68 6.05 7.47
C ARG A 70 -0.47 6.28 8.95
N GLY A 71 -1.28 7.12 9.58
CA GLY A 71 -1.27 7.26 11.04
C GLY A 71 -1.70 6.01 11.81
N TRP A 72 -2.37 5.04 11.16
CA TRP A 72 -2.92 3.86 11.82
C TRP A 72 -2.90 2.57 10.98
N SER A 73 -2.52 2.62 9.69
CA SER A 73 -2.53 1.45 8.80
C SER A 73 -1.42 1.49 7.76
N ASN A 74 -0.82 0.32 7.53
CA ASN A 74 0.15 0.07 6.46
C ASN A 74 -0.49 -0.61 5.23
N VAL A 75 -1.81 -0.57 5.09
CA VAL A 75 -2.51 -1.11 3.92
C VAL A 75 -1.90 -0.53 2.63
N PRO A 76 -1.60 -1.34 1.61
CA PRO A 76 -1.08 -0.84 0.35
C PRO A 76 -2.04 0.17 -0.29
N ILE A 77 -1.51 1.34 -0.68
CA ILE A 77 -2.25 2.40 -1.37
C ILE A 77 -1.64 2.58 -2.76
N LEU A 78 -2.41 2.27 -3.79
CA LEU A 78 -2.12 2.57 -5.19
C LEU A 78 -2.90 3.82 -5.58
N VAL A 79 -2.18 4.90 -5.85
CA VAL A 79 -2.79 6.14 -6.36
C VAL A 79 -3.16 5.96 -7.83
N VAL A 80 -4.36 6.39 -8.22
CA VAL A 80 -4.88 6.36 -9.59
C VAL A 80 -5.41 7.76 -9.91
N SER A 81 -4.61 8.63 -10.51
CA SER A 81 -4.96 10.05 -10.63
C SER A 81 -4.63 10.64 -12.00
N ALA A 82 -5.38 11.67 -12.38
CA ALA A 82 -5.11 12.48 -13.58
C ALA A 82 -3.93 13.46 -13.38
N ARG A 83 -3.49 13.69 -12.14
CA ARG A 83 -2.32 14.51 -11.86
C ARG A 83 -1.08 13.76 -12.37
N SER A 84 -0.40 14.35 -13.37
CA SER A 84 0.72 13.69 -14.05
C SER A 84 2.08 14.29 -13.73
N ASP A 85 2.11 15.43 -13.04
CA ASP A 85 3.33 16.13 -12.69
C ASP A 85 4.19 15.33 -11.72
N ASP A 86 5.50 15.39 -11.90
CA ASP A 86 6.42 14.64 -11.06
C ASP A 86 6.37 15.09 -9.60
N THR A 87 6.07 16.36 -9.34
CA THR A 87 5.87 16.90 -7.99
C THR A 87 4.69 16.26 -7.27
N ASP A 88 3.57 16.02 -7.96
CA ASP A 88 2.40 15.35 -7.40
C ASP A 88 2.68 13.88 -7.09
N LYS A 89 3.38 13.19 -8.01
CA LYS A 89 3.79 11.79 -7.82
C LYS A 89 4.72 11.63 -6.62
N VAL A 90 5.76 12.48 -6.55
CA VAL A 90 6.71 12.48 -5.41
C VAL A 90 5.99 12.78 -4.11
N SER A 91 5.12 13.80 -4.09
CA SER A 91 4.35 14.16 -2.89
C SER A 91 3.44 13.04 -2.40
N ALA A 92 2.80 12.30 -3.30
CA ALA A 92 1.95 11.16 -2.95
C ALA A 92 2.78 9.99 -2.40
N LEU A 93 3.93 9.68 -3.02
CA LEU A 93 4.85 8.63 -2.57
C LEU A 93 5.47 8.98 -1.22
N ASP A 94 5.90 10.22 -1.02
CA ASP A 94 6.44 10.72 0.26
C ASP A 94 5.38 10.72 1.37
N ALA A 95 4.11 10.98 1.03
CA ALA A 95 3.00 10.85 1.96
C ALA A 95 2.70 9.40 2.37
N GLY A 96 3.26 8.42 1.64
CA GLY A 96 3.18 7.01 1.96
C GLY A 96 2.40 6.16 0.96
N ALA A 97 2.10 6.65 -0.24
CA ALA A 97 1.57 5.79 -1.31
C ALA A 97 2.62 4.72 -1.69
N ASP A 98 2.14 3.53 -2.05
CA ASP A 98 3.00 2.41 -2.44
C ASP A 98 3.36 2.42 -3.92
N ASP A 99 2.47 2.96 -4.75
CA ASP A 99 2.65 3.07 -6.19
C ASP A 99 1.71 4.14 -6.76
N TYR A 100 1.97 4.56 -7.99
CA TYR A 100 1.24 5.62 -8.68
C TYR A 100 0.90 5.21 -10.11
N LEU A 101 -0.37 5.34 -10.51
CA LEU A 101 -0.89 5.09 -11.84
C LEU A 101 -1.54 6.37 -12.37
N THR A 102 -1.04 6.87 -13.50
CA THR A 102 -1.55 8.09 -14.13
C THR A 102 -2.73 7.76 -15.06
N LYS A 103 -3.81 8.53 -14.97
CA LYS A 103 -4.92 8.48 -15.94
C LYS A 103 -4.54 9.24 -17.22
N PRO A 104 -4.87 8.72 -18.42
CA PRO A 104 -5.54 7.46 -18.72
C PRO A 104 -4.59 6.26 -18.56
N PHE A 105 -5.08 5.13 -18.08
CA PHE A 105 -4.33 3.89 -17.89
C PHE A 105 -4.96 2.72 -18.64
N SER A 106 -4.18 1.68 -18.88
CA SER A 106 -4.71 0.41 -19.38
C SER A 106 -5.19 -0.49 -18.23
N VAL A 107 -6.19 -1.33 -18.54
CA VAL A 107 -6.68 -2.34 -17.59
C VAL A 107 -5.57 -3.29 -17.17
N GLU A 108 -4.69 -3.67 -18.11
CA GLU A 108 -3.56 -4.56 -17.86
C GLU A 108 -2.55 -3.93 -16.88
N GLU A 109 -2.29 -2.62 -17.01
CA GLU A 109 -1.39 -1.91 -16.10
C GLU A 109 -1.96 -1.82 -14.69
N LEU A 110 -3.23 -1.45 -14.56
CA LEU A 110 -3.93 -1.45 -13.27
C LEU A 110 -3.84 -2.81 -12.58
N LEU A 111 -4.16 -3.90 -13.31
CA LEU A 111 -4.13 -5.24 -12.78
C LEU A 111 -2.71 -5.72 -12.43
N ALA A 112 -1.70 -5.31 -13.19
CA ALA A 112 -0.31 -5.64 -12.91
C ALA A 112 0.15 -5.01 -11.59
N ARG A 113 -0.14 -3.72 -11.38
CA ARG A 113 0.18 -3.00 -10.14
C ARG A 113 -0.59 -3.54 -8.94
N LEU A 114 -1.88 -3.84 -9.12
CA LEU A 114 -2.71 -4.45 -8.08
C LEU A 114 -2.17 -5.81 -7.63
N ARG A 115 -1.73 -6.66 -8.59
CA ARG A 115 -1.09 -7.95 -8.24
C ARG A 115 0.20 -7.77 -7.44
N VAL A 116 0.99 -6.75 -7.75
CA VAL A 116 2.20 -6.44 -6.97
C VAL A 116 1.85 -6.03 -5.54
N ALA A 117 0.85 -5.15 -5.37
CA ALA A 117 0.37 -4.72 -4.05
C ALA A 117 -0.15 -5.91 -3.23
N LEU A 118 -1.02 -6.74 -3.80
CA LEU A 118 -1.59 -7.92 -3.14
C LEU A 118 -0.55 -8.99 -2.80
N ARG A 119 0.50 -9.14 -3.61
CA ARG A 119 1.59 -10.06 -3.31
C ARG A 119 2.31 -9.68 -2.04
N ARG A 120 2.53 -8.39 -1.78
CA ARG A 120 3.14 -7.88 -0.54
C ARG A 120 2.30 -8.25 0.68
N VAL A 121 0.98 -8.06 0.63
CA VAL A 121 0.06 -8.45 1.72
C VAL A 121 0.16 -9.94 2.04
N ARG A 122 0.25 -10.80 1.01
CA ARG A 122 0.39 -12.26 1.21
C ARG A 122 1.74 -12.64 1.82
N TYR A 123 2.82 -11.96 1.46
CA TYR A 123 4.14 -12.19 2.07
C TYR A 123 4.16 -11.79 3.54
N ASP A 124 3.51 -10.69 3.90
CA ASP A 124 3.42 -10.23 5.28
C ASP A 124 2.55 -11.17 6.12
N THR A 125 1.42 -11.67 5.57
CA THR A 125 0.55 -12.64 6.27
C THR A 125 1.14 -14.05 6.37
N SER A 126 1.90 -14.51 5.38
CA SER A 126 2.56 -15.83 5.45
C SER A 126 3.73 -15.83 6.42
N ARG A 127 4.37 -14.71 6.69
CA ARG A 127 5.41 -14.56 7.71
C ARG A 127 4.85 -14.45 9.13
N ALA A 128 3.61 -14.04 9.30
CA ALA A 128 2.96 -14.01 10.62
C ALA A 128 2.65 -15.41 11.20
N GLY A 129 2.76 -16.47 10.40
CA GLY A 129 2.53 -17.86 10.81
C GLY A 129 3.81 -18.65 11.15
N ASP A 130 4.98 -18.18 10.72
CA ASP A 130 6.27 -18.82 11.04
C ASP A 130 7.10 -17.87 11.94
N GLN A 131 7.81 -18.44 12.91
CA GLN A 131 8.56 -17.77 13.99
C GLN A 131 9.64 -16.75 13.57
N ALA A 132 9.59 -16.21 12.35
CA ALA A 132 10.51 -15.22 11.80
C ALA A 132 9.88 -13.82 11.65
N SER A 133 8.94 -13.46 12.52
CA SER A 133 8.34 -12.11 12.50
C SER A 133 9.25 -11.02 13.09
N ILE A 134 10.35 -11.41 13.73
CA ILE A 134 11.28 -10.49 14.37
C ILE A 134 12.68 -10.73 13.80
N TYR A 135 13.29 -9.65 13.30
CA TYR A 135 14.70 -9.62 12.94
C TYR A 135 15.46 -8.82 13.99
N GLU A 136 16.53 -9.39 14.53
CA GLU A 136 17.42 -8.72 15.48
C GLU A 136 18.85 -8.76 14.98
N ASN A 137 19.49 -7.60 14.95
CA ASN A 137 20.93 -7.47 14.66
C ASN A 137 21.51 -6.32 15.50
N GLY A 138 22.21 -6.66 16.57
CA GLY A 138 22.75 -5.69 17.51
C GLY A 138 21.62 -4.92 18.21
N GLU A 139 21.63 -3.59 18.07
CA GLU A 139 20.59 -2.73 18.64
C GLU A 139 19.32 -2.62 17.77
N LEU A 140 19.37 -3.10 16.52
CA LEU A 140 18.27 -3.03 15.59
C LEU A 140 17.35 -4.24 15.76
N ARG A 141 16.07 -3.97 15.98
CA ARG A 141 14.99 -4.97 15.99
C ARG A 141 13.89 -4.52 15.03
N ILE A 142 13.53 -5.39 14.12
CA ILE A 142 12.42 -5.19 13.18
C ILE A 142 11.33 -6.20 13.50
N ASP A 143 10.17 -5.71 13.89
CA ASP A 143 8.97 -6.52 14.06
C ASP A 143 8.13 -6.41 12.77
N TYR A 144 8.24 -7.41 11.90
CA TYR A 144 7.53 -7.42 10.63
C TYR A 144 6.02 -7.60 10.80
N ALA A 145 5.58 -8.24 11.89
CA ALA A 145 4.16 -8.42 12.15
C ALA A 145 3.50 -7.13 12.63
N ALA A 146 4.21 -6.35 13.45
CA ALA A 146 3.76 -5.05 13.93
C ALA A 146 4.08 -3.90 12.95
N GLY A 147 4.98 -4.12 11.96
CA GLY A 147 5.48 -3.06 11.09
C GLY A 147 6.33 -2.02 11.82
N CYS A 148 6.93 -2.40 12.94
CA CYS A 148 7.68 -1.51 13.82
C CYS A 148 9.19 -1.80 13.78
N VAL A 149 9.98 -0.74 13.91
CA VAL A 149 11.44 -0.81 14.00
C VAL A 149 11.90 -0.20 15.32
N TYR A 150 12.80 -0.89 16.00
CA TYR A 150 13.37 -0.46 17.29
C TYR A 150 14.89 -0.38 17.19
N ARG A 151 15.46 0.60 17.87
CA ARG A 151 16.91 0.70 18.08
C ARG A 151 17.20 0.91 19.57
N GLY A 152 17.97 0.01 20.14
CA GLY A 152 18.27 0.05 21.57
C GLY A 152 17.02 0.01 22.46
N GLY A 153 15.95 -0.69 22.01
CA GLY A 153 14.68 -0.78 22.72
C GLY A 153 13.72 0.40 22.51
N THR A 154 14.15 1.45 21.78
CA THR A 154 13.30 2.61 21.47
C THR A 154 12.72 2.45 20.07
N GLU A 155 11.40 2.65 19.92
CA GLU A 155 10.72 2.61 18.63
C GLU A 155 11.15 3.78 17.75
N ILE A 156 11.48 3.46 16.48
CA ILE A 156 11.82 4.44 15.45
C ILE A 156 10.63 4.56 14.51
N HIS A 157 10.05 5.75 14.44
CA HIS A 157 9.02 6.04 13.46
C HIS A 157 9.65 6.26 12.09
N LEU A 158 9.42 5.31 11.17
CA LEU A 158 9.89 5.39 9.80
C LEU A 158 8.71 5.68 8.88
N THR A 159 8.97 6.45 7.83
CA THR A 159 8.04 6.53 6.70
C THR A 159 7.94 5.16 6.03
N PRO A 160 6.84 4.86 5.31
CA PRO A 160 6.68 3.58 4.61
C PRO A 160 7.83 3.28 3.63
N ILE A 161 8.42 4.32 3.03
CA ILE A 161 9.56 4.17 2.11
C ILE A 161 10.82 3.76 2.89
N GLU A 162 11.12 4.43 4.00
CA GLU A 162 12.27 4.10 4.86
C GLU A 162 12.16 2.70 5.45
N TYR A 163 10.95 2.32 5.91
CA TYR A 163 10.69 0.96 6.38
C TYR A 163 10.96 -0.08 5.29
N LYS A 164 10.48 0.16 4.05
CA LYS A 164 10.76 -0.72 2.91
C LYS A 164 12.24 -0.85 2.60
N LEU A 165 13.00 0.25 2.68
CA LEU A 165 14.45 0.25 2.44
C LEU A 165 15.19 -0.59 3.48
N ILE A 166 14.80 -0.52 4.75
CA ILE A 166 15.41 -1.33 5.83
C ILE A 166 15.06 -2.82 5.68
N CYS A 167 13.87 -3.14 5.17
CA CYS A 167 13.44 -4.53 4.98
C CYS A 167 14.06 -5.22 3.74
N VAL A 168 14.59 -4.47 2.76
CA VAL A 168 15.21 -5.01 1.54
C VAL A 168 16.48 -5.83 1.80
N PRO A 169 17.43 -5.44 2.65
CA PRO A 169 18.68 -6.19 2.86
C PRO A 169 18.50 -7.59 3.43
N VAL A 170 17.44 -7.84 4.17
CA VAL A 170 17.18 -9.14 4.82
C VAL A 170 16.85 -10.24 3.81
N SER A 171 16.35 -9.87 2.64
CA SER A 171 15.99 -10.81 1.57
C SER A 171 17.18 -11.22 0.69
N TYR A 172 18.33 -10.54 0.78
CA TYR A 172 19.49 -10.74 -0.09
C TYR A 172 20.73 -11.33 0.61
N THR A 173 20.67 -11.69 1.88
CA THR A 173 21.82 -12.21 2.64
C THR A 173 22.20 -13.69 2.33
N HIS A 174 21.73 -14.24 1.21
CA HIS A 174 22.22 -15.53 0.69
C HIS A 174 23.19 -15.41 -0.48
N LEU A 175 23.73 -14.22 -0.75
CA LEU A 175 24.87 -14.07 -1.67
C LEU A 175 26.16 -14.27 -0.86
N THR A 176 26.66 -15.50 -0.89
CA THR A 176 28.03 -15.81 -0.49
C THR A 176 29.00 -14.96 -1.30
N LEU A 177 29.71 -14.06 -0.63
CA LEU A 177 30.86 -13.38 -1.23
C LEU A 177 31.91 -14.42 -1.62
N PRO A 178 32.46 -14.41 -2.83
CA PRO A 178 33.57 -15.28 -3.16
C PRO A 178 34.76 -14.85 -2.30
N THR A 179 35.30 -15.80 -1.57
CA THR A 179 36.54 -15.65 -0.82
C THR A 179 37.67 -15.44 -1.83
N ILE A 180 38.37 -14.32 -1.74
CA ILE A 180 39.65 -14.10 -2.43
C ILE A 180 40.78 -14.69 -1.56
#